data_88813eedba1f432305413d803ded4097
#
_entry.id   88813eedba1f432305413d803ded4097
#
_cell.length_a   1.000
_cell.length_b   1.000
_cell.length_c   1.000
_cell.angle_alpha   90.00
_cell.angle_beta   90.00
_cell.angle_gamma   90.00
#
_symmetry.space_group_name_H-M   'P 1'
#
loop_
_entity.id
_entity.type
_entity.pdbx_description
1 polymer ?
#
loop_
_entity_poly.entity_id
_entity_poly.type
_entity_poly.pdbx_seq_one_letter_code
_entity_poly.pdbx_strand_id
1 'polypeptide(L)'
;MNFLILFYVYLICCLSILYKKYLGLHILLILLPLILIKYSQFLINDILNIGFTLKYINKLEIPPGLSFISFSAIALILYLRNNIENYSTKLSYLFFFPQLIAGPIVEPKALIPQLKFNLLSPFSDILKGLFIFSIGISIKVLFADNIGEFIDPVFLNLEAYDLNEKIIAIFLFSQQIFFDFNGYTLMAIGVGITLGIKLPENFDAPYLSQSISDFWKKWHITLSNWIKNYIYIPLGGSRNGTFKRYSNIFFAMLVSGIWHGAGINFLIWGLLHGVIIIFEKIFLFKILLKIPVFLRIFYSYFIVTTLWLFFRINDFDEIKKFFEINDGSILSLNLVITLLVILILNWSQKFITIKYLTLFFNRINKFIIVPTSIILIFVCIVISKGTSEKFIYFNF
;
A
#
# COMPACT_ATOMS: atom_id res chain seq x y z
N MET A 1 -16.42 -18.83 -6.88
CA MET A 1 -14.97 -19.07 -7.06
C MET A 1 -14.13 -18.46 -5.95
N ASN A 2 -14.31 -17.18 -5.61
CA ASN A 2 -13.53 -16.51 -4.57
C ASN A 2 -13.55 -17.26 -3.22
N PHE A 3 -14.70 -17.77 -2.80
CA PHE A 3 -14.82 -18.56 -1.57
C PHE A 3 -13.97 -19.85 -1.59
N LEU A 4 -13.92 -20.54 -2.73
CA LEU A 4 -13.13 -21.78 -2.87
C LEU A 4 -11.63 -21.52 -2.74
N ILE A 5 -11.12 -20.41 -3.28
CA ILE A 5 -9.71 -20.03 -3.16
C ILE A 5 -9.37 -19.69 -1.71
N LEU A 6 -10.23 -18.93 -1.04
CA LEU A 6 -10.05 -18.59 0.37
C LEU A 6 -10.06 -19.84 1.26
N PHE A 7 -11.00 -20.73 1.00
CA PHE A 7 -11.09 -22.01 1.72
C PHE A 7 -9.86 -22.88 1.47
N TYR A 8 -9.36 -22.92 0.23
CA TYR A 8 -8.13 -23.62 -0.13
C TYR A 8 -6.93 -23.08 0.68
N VAL A 9 -6.72 -21.76 0.72
CA VAL A 9 -5.63 -21.15 1.50
C VAL A 9 -5.75 -21.51 2.99
N TYR A 10 -6.95 -21.48 3.53
CA TYR A 10 -7.20 -21.90 4.91
C TYR A 10 -6.84 -23.37 5.15
N LEU A 11 -7.23 -24.29 4.24
CA LEU A 11 -6.87 -25.71 4.33
C LEU A 11 -5.36 -25.93 4.33
N ILE A 12 -4.63 -25.23 3.47
CA ILE A 12 -3.15 -25.30 3.43
C ILE A 12 -2.56 -24.87 4.78
N CYS A 13 -3.07 -23.78 5.37
CA CYS A 13 -2.64 -23.34 6.71
C CYS A 13 -2.91 -24.42 7.79
N CYS A 14 -4.02 -25.14 7.70
CA CYS A 14 -4.30 -26.23 8.64
C CYS A 14 -3.37 -27.44 8.42
N LEU A 15 -3.14 -27.84 7.17
CA LEU A 15 -2.26 -28.94 6.83
C LEU A 15 -0.80 -28.68 7.20
N SER A 16 -0.36 -27.42 7.16
CA SER A 16 1.02 -27.04 7.50
C SER A 16 1.43 -27.40 8.94
N ILE A 17 0.48 -27.55 9.84
CA ILE A 17 0.72 -27.97 11.22
C ILE A 17 1.08 -29.47 11.30
N LEU A 18 0.39 -30.26 10.49
CA LEU A 18 0.58 -31.71 10.45
C LEU A 18 1.92 -32.08 9.79
N TYR A 19 2.32 -31.32 8.79
CA TYR A 19 3.48 -31.59 7.94
C TYR A 19 4.53 -30.47 8.00
N LYS A 20 4.97 -30.09 9.22
CA LYS A 20 5.95 -28.97 9.45
C LYS A 20 7.23 -29.08 8.64
N LYS A 21 7.66 -30.30 8.24
CA LYS A 21 8.86 -30.57 7.44
C LYS A 21 8.79 -29.92 6.05
N TYR A 22 7.58 -29.78 5.47
CA TYR A 22 7.38 -29.35 4.08
C TYR A 22 7.00 -27.86 3.98
N LEU A 23 7.62 -27.00 4.79
CA LEU A 23 7.30 -25.57 4.83
C LEU A 23 7.34 -24.91 3.44
N GLY A 24 8.40 -25.16 2.65
CA GLY A 24 8.52 -24.59 1.30
C GLY A 24 7.38 -24.98 0.38
N LEU A 25 6.92 -26.25 0.46
CA LEU A 25 5.76 -26.71 -0.29
C LEU A 25 4.47 -25.98 0.13
N HIS A 26 4.25 -25.77 1.44
CA HIS A 26 3.06 -25.03 1.90
C HIS A 26 3.08 -23.55 1.44
N ILE A 27 4.25 -22.90 1.48
CA ILE A 27 4.40 -21.54 0.95
C ILE A 27 4.07 -21.52 -0.55
N LEU A 28 4.62 -22.45 -1.33
CA LEU A 28 4.33 -22.59 -2.76
C LEU A 28 2.84 -22.81 -3.02
N LEU A 29 2.20 -23.71 -2.27
CA LEU A 29 0.77 -23.95 -2.41
C LEU A 29 -0.08 -22.73 -2.06
N ILE A 30 0.28 -21.94 -1.03
CA ILE A 30 -0.41 -20.67 -0.70
C ILE A 30 -0.27 -19.68 -1.84
N LEU A 31 0.91 -19.58 -2.45
CA LEU A 31 1.17 -18.67 -3.56
C LEU A 31 0.61 -19.15 -4.90
N LEU A 32 0.26 -20.43 -5.03
CA LEU A 32 -0.17 -21.04 -6.30
C LEU A 32 -1.38 -20.29 -6.93
N PRO A 33 -2.48 -20.00 -6.21
CA PRO A 33 -3.59 -19.24 -6.78
C PRO A 33 -3.16 -17.85 -7.27
N LEU A 34 -2.28 -17.17 -6.52
CA LEU A 34 -1.75 -15.86 -6.88
C LEU A 34 -0.90 -15.97 -8.16
N ILE A 35 0.00 -16.96 -8.26
CA ILE A 35 0.85 -17.20 -9.43
C ILE A 35 -0.02 -17.52 -10.66
N LEU A 36 -1.01 -18.39 -10.52
CA LEU A 36 -1.85 -18.81 -11.63
C LEU A 36 -2.77 -17.69 -12.14
N ILE A 37 -3.37 -16.90 -11.24
CA ILE A 37 -4.38 -15.92 -11.63
C ILE A 37 -3.73 -14.57 -11.97
N LYS A 38 -2.77 -14.09 -11.17
CA LYS A 38 -2.16 -12.77 -11.33
C LYS A 38 -0.95 -12.78 -12.27
N TYR A 39 -0.08 -13.79 -12.16
CA TYR A 39 1.24 -13.75 -12.83
C TYR A 39 1.37 -14.67 -14.04
N SER A 40 0.44 -15.59 -14.29
CA SER A 40 0.61 -16.57 -15.38
C SER A 40 0.78 -15.91 -16.74
N GLN A 41 -0.05 -14.92 -17.06
CA GLN A 41 0.01 -14.22 -18.35
C GLN A 41 1.32 -13.44 -18.52
N PHE A 42 1.74 -12.73 -17.46
CA PHE A 42 3.01 -12.02 -17.43
C PHE A 42 4.22 -12.96 -17.62
N LEU A 43 4.23 -14.10 -16.93
CA LEU A 43 5.31 -15.07 -17.04
C LEU A 43 5.38 -15.70 -18.45
N ILE A 44 4.24 -16.03 -19.05
CA ILE A 44 4.19 -16.71 -20.34
C ILE A 44 4.48 -15.74 -21.49
N ASN A 45 3.90 -14.55 -21.49
CA ASN A 45 4.00 -13.63 -22.62
C ASN A 45 5.18 -12.67 -22.47
N ASP A 46 5.33 -11.98 -21.33
CA ASP A 46 6.29 -10.91 -21.20
C ASP A 46 7.70 -11.43 -20.85
N ILE A 47 7.80 -12.57 -20.13
CA ILE A 47 9.10 -13.15 -19.78
C ILE A 47 9.52 -14.26 -20.72
N LEU A 48 8.64 -15.22 -21.01
CA LEU A 48 8.97 -16.37 -21.85
C LEU A 48 8.72 -16.12 -23.36
N ASN A 49 8.00 -15.05 -23.69
CA ASN A 49 7.66 -14.66 -25.07
C ASN A 49 7.00 -15.79 -25.90
N ILE A 50 6.15 -16.61 -25.25
CA ILE A 50 5.56 -17.80 -25.88
C ILE A 50 4.31 -17.44 -26.70
N GLY A 51 3.69 -16.26 -26.48
CA GLY A 51 2.49 -15.80 -27.20
C GLY A 51 1.25 -16.67 -26.93
N PHE A 52 1.21 -17.37 -25.80
CA PHE A 52 0.12 -18.30 -25.47
C PHE A 52 -0.90 -17.63 -24.54
N THR A 53 -2.17 -17.65 -24.95
CA THR A 53 -3.26 -17.11 -24.12
C THR A 53 -3.97 -18.22 -23.35
N LEU A 54 -3.91 -18.15 -22.03
CA LEU A 54 -4.67 -19.03 -21.13
C LEU A 54 -6.14 -18.58 -21.07
N LYS A 55 -6.92 -18.83 -22.14
CA LYS A 55 -8.32 -18.36 -22.29
C LYS A 55 -9.20 -18.52 -21.06
N TYR A 56 -9.03 -19.61 -20.30
CA TYR A 56 -9.82 -19.86 -19.10
C TYR A 56 -9.33 -19.11 -17.88
N ILE A 57 -8.02 -18.95 -17.73
CA ILE A 57 -7.42 -18.23 -16.58
C ILE A 57 -7.62 -16.73 -16.72
N ASN A 58 -7.50 -16.18 -17.92
CA ASN A 58 -7.75 -14.75 -18.18
C ASN A 58 -9.20 -14.29 -17.93
N LYS A 59 -10.15 -15.23 -17.88
CA LYS A 59 -11.53 -14.94 -17.47
C LYS A 59 -11.72 -14.92 -15.95
N LEU A 60 -10.70 -15.33 -15.19
CA LEU A 60 -10.78 -15.37 -13.75
C LEU A 60 -10.39 -13.98 -13.19
N GLU A 61 -11.36 -13.29 -12.63
CA GLU A 61 -11.07 -12.08 -11.87
C GLU A 61 -10.26 -12.42 -10.62
N ILE A 62 -9.23 -11.63 -10.35
CA ILE A 62 -8.42 -11.77 -9.14
C ILE A 62 -9.33 -11.49 -7.93
N PRO A 63 -9.48 -12.44 -6.99
CA PRO A 63 -10.23 -12.18 -5.78
C PRO A 63 -9.66 -10.97 -5.03
N PRO A 64 -10.49 -9.96 -4.68
CA PRO A 64 -10.02 -8.84 -3.88
C PRO A 64 -9.30 -9.31 -2.61
N GLY A 65 -8.12 -8.77 -2.34
CA GLY A 65 -7.32 -9.14 -1.16
C GLY A 65 -6.51 -10.44 -1.27
N LEU A 66 -6.48 -11.15 -2.41
CA LEU A 66 -5.72 -12.41 -2.54
C LEU A 66 -4.25 -12.23 -2.18
N SER A 67 -3.61 -11.14 -2.60
CA SER A 67 -2.22 -10.81 -2.25
C SER A 67 -2.03 -10.61 -0.74
N PHE A 68 -2.95 -9.91 -0.09
CA PHE A 68 -2.93 -9.67 1.38
C PHE A 68 -3.15 -10.95 2.18
N ILE A 69 -4.13 -11.77 1.76
CA ILE A 69 -4.41 -13.07 2.39
C ILE A 69 -3.21 -14.01 2.25
N SER A 70 -2.54 -14.04 1.09
CA SER A 70 -1.34 -14.85 0.89
C SER A 70 -0.23 -14.47 1.86
N PHE A 71 0.00 -13.18 2.09
CA PHE A 71 0.97 -12.69 3.07
C PHE A 71 0.59 -13.06 4.51
N SER A 72 -0.67 -12.87 4.87
CA SER A 72 -1.20 -13.26 6.17
C SER A 72 -1.09 -14.76 6.39
N ALA A 73 -1.37 -15.58 5.37
CA ALA A 73 -1.27 -17.03 5.43
C ALA A 73 0.19 -17.50 5.62
N ILE A 74 1.14 -16.91 4.88
CA ILE A 74 2.56 -17.21 5.05
C ILE A 74 3.02 -16.84 6.47
N ALA A 75 2.65 -15.67 6.97
CA ALA A 75 2.96 -15.25 8.34
C ALA A 75 2.36 -16.24 9.37
N LEU A 76 1.13 -16.67 9.14
CA LEU A 76 0.44 -17.63 10.02
C LEU A 76 1.14 -18.99 10.06
N ILE A 77 1.48 -19.60 8.91
CA ILE A 77 2.15 -20.91 8.91
C ILE A 77 3.52 -20.86 9.57
N LEU A 78 4.25 -19.75 9.44
CA LEU A 78 5.52 -19.55 10.12
C LEU A 78 5.33 -19.40 11.64
N TYR A 79 4.31 -18.67 12.07
CA TYR A 79 3.94 -18.54 13.49
C TYR A 79 3.52 -19.90 14.10
N LEU A 80 2.75 -20.71 13.38
CA LEU A 80 2.23 -22.01 13.84
C LEU A 80 3.33 -23.08 13.98
N ARG A 81 4.54 -22.84 13.50
CA ARG A 81 5.67 -23.77 13.77
C ARG A 81 5.99 -23.89 15.24
N ASN A 82 5.86 -22.79 15.98
CA ASN A 82 6.21 -22.69 17.40
C ASN A 82 4.99 -22.48 18.31
N ASN A 83 3.80 -22.30 17.72
CA ASN A 83 2.57 -22.02 18.47
C ASN A 83 1.46 -22.95 18.02
N ILE A 84 0.59 -23.32 18.94
CA ILE A 84 -0.58 -24.14 18.66
C ILE A 84 -1.82 -23.26 18.80
N GLU A 85 -2.63 -23.19 17.74
CA GLU A 85 -3.88 -22.44 17.71
C GLU A 85 -5.02 -23.36 17.26
N ASN A 86 -6.21 -23.10 17.79
CA ASN A 86 -7.41 -23.82 17.35
C ASN A 86 -7.86 -23.37 15.94
N TYR A 87 -8.74 -24.14 15.33
CA TYR A 87 -9.22 -23.87 13.97
C TYR A 87 -9.95 -22.53 13.87
N SER A 88 -10.77 -22.19 14.86
CA SER A 88 -11.51 -20.92 14.91
C SER A 88 -10.58 -19.71 14.94
N THR A 89 -9.54 -19.75 15.77
CA THR A 89 -8.54 -18.66 15.85
C THR A 89 -7.80 -18.46 14.53
N LYS A 90 -7.42 -19.54 13.84
CA LYS A 90 -6.79 -19.48 12.51
C LYS A 90 -7.71 -18.86 11.47
N LEU A 91 -8.97 -19.28 11.48
CA LEU A 91 -10.01 -18.75 10.60
C LEU A 91 -10.22 -17.27 10.86
N SER A 92 -10.42 -16.89 12.14
CA SER A 92 -10.62 -15.49 12.54
C SER A 92 -9.44 -14.60 12.16
N TYR A 93 -8.20 -15.09 12.27
CA TYR A 93 -7.02 -14.35 11.86
C TYR A 93 -6.97 -14.12 10.34
N LEU A 94 -7.15 -15.18 9.54
CA LEU A 94 -7.07 -15.09 8.09
C LEU A 94 -8.19 -14.25 7.48
N PHE A 95 -9.39 -14.33 8.05
CA PHE A 95 -10.58 -13.64 7.54
C PHE A 95 -10.97 -12.42 8.37
N PHE A 96 -10.05 -11.87 9.13
CA PHE A 96 -10.28 -10.62 9.85
C PHE A 96 -10.50 -9.48 8.85
N PHE A 97 -11.77 -9.15 8.64
CA PHE A 97 -12.21 -8.33 7.51
C PHE A 97 -11.56 -6.94 7.42
N PRO A 98 -11.16 -6.24 8.51
CA PRO A 98 -10.51 -4.95 8.38
C PRO A 98 -9.14 -5.01 7.68
N GLN A 99 -8.43 -6.16 7.73
CA GLN A 99 -7.15 -6.33 7.02
C GLN A 99 -7.30 -7.02 5.65
N LEU A 100 -8.47 -7.62 5.37
CA LEU A 100 -8.63 -8.64 4.31
C LEU A 100 -8.33 -8.11 2.91
N ILE A 101 -8.73 -6.89 2.58
CA ILE A 101 -8.70 -6.36 1.22
C ILE A 101 -7.46 -5.49 1.00
N ALA A 102 -7.29 -4.43 1.80
CA ALA A 102 -6.19 -3.47 1.72
C ALA A 102 -5.88 -2.82 3.08
N GLY A 103 -6.33 -3.44 4.17
CA GLY A 103 -6.01 -2.97 5.53
C GLY A 103 -4.56 -3.22 5.90
N PRO A 104 -4.13 -2.74 7.08
CA PRO A 104 -2.79 -3.01 7.57
C PRO A 104 -2.53 -4.52 7.70
N ILE A 105 -1.39 -4.99 7.17
CA ILE A 105 -0.96 -6.40 7.32
C ILE A 105 -0.53 -6.61 8.76
N VAL A 106 -1.28 -7.41 9.51
CA VAL A 106 -1.03 -7.63 10.94
C VAL A 106 -0.33 -8.97 11.17
N GLU A 107 0.77 -8.94 11.92
CA GLU A 107 1.45 -10.18 12.28
C GLU A 107 0.60 -11.03 13.24
N PRO A 108 0.62 -12.39 13.10
CA PRO A 108 -0.16 -13.30 13.95
C PRO A 108 0.09 -13.09 15.44
N LYS A 109 1.34 -12.84 15.83
CA LYS A 109 1.71 -12.58 17.23
C LYS A 109 1.03 -11.34 17.84
N ALA A 110 0.64 -10.37 17.01
CA ALA A 110 -0.02 -9.15 17.45
C ALA A 110 -1.56 -9.26 17.43
N LEU A 111 -2.13 -9.94 16.41
CA LEU A 111 -3.57 -10.02 16.24
C LEU A 111 -4.21 -11.19 17.00
N ILE A 112 -3.62 -12.38 16.94
CA ILE A 112 -4.20 -13.59 17.56
C ILE A 112 -4.52 -13.43 19.05
N PRO A 113 -3.65 -12.85 19.89
CA PRO A 113 -4.00 -12.62 21.29
C PRO A 113 -5.25 -11.74 21.46
N GLN A 114 -5.43 -10.72 20.63
CA GLN A 114 -6.59 -9.83 20.69
C GLN A 114 -7.90 -10.52 20.27
N LEU A 115 -7.83 -11.46 19.33
CA LEU A 115 -9.01 -12.24 18.87
C LEU A 115 -9.54 -13.23 19.91
N LYS A 116 -8.75 -13.57 20.93
CA LYS A 116 -9.13 -14.52 22.00
C LYS A 116 -9.94 -13.89 23.13
N PHE A 117 -10.00 -12.58 23.21
CA PHE A 117 -10.72 -11.86 24.26
C PHE A 117 -12.13 -11.44 23.78
N ASN A 118 -13.05 -11.25 24.73
CA ASN A 118 -14.36 -10.70 24.45
C ASN A 118 -14.21 -9.27 23.91
N LEU A 119 -14.73 -9.04 22.71
CA LEU A 119 -14.60 -7.78 21.97
C LEU A 119 -15.63 -6.73 22.43
N LEU A 120 -15.70 -6.47 23.73
CA LEU A 120 -16.52 -5.36 24.26
C LEU A 120 -15.66 -4.12 24.38
N SER A 121 -15.76 -3.25 23.39
CA SER A 121 -15.07 -1.96 23.42
C SER A 121 -15.76 -0.98 24.36
N PRO A 122 -15.05 -0.18 25.16
CA PRO A 122 -15.62 0.96 25.84
C PRO A 122 -16.32 1.90 24.85
N PHE A 123 -17.41 2.54 25.27
CA PHE A 123 -18.15 3.47 24.43
C PHE A 123 -17.29 4.60 23.85
N SER A 124 -16.29 5.06 24.61
CA SER A 124 -15.29 6.03 24.14
C SER A 124 -14.48 5.53 22.93
N ASP A 125 -14.16 4.24 22.89
CA ASP A 125 -13.40 3.66 21.76
C ASP A 125 -14.29 3.46 20.54
N ILE A 126 -15.57 3.15 20.74
CA ILE A 126 -16.56 3.12 19.65
C ILE A 126 -16.66 4.50 18.99
N LEU A 127 -16.77 5.57 19.79
CA LEU A 127 -16.82 6.94 19.28
C LEU A 127 -15.52 7.34 18.57
N LYS A 128 -14.37 6.94 19.14
CA LYS A 128 -13.07 7.18 18.52
C LYS A 128 -12.94 6.45 17.20
N GLY A 129 -13.36 5.19 17.14
CA GLY A 129 -13.35 4.40 15.91
C GLY A 129 -14.22 5.01 14.83
N LEU A 130 -15.45 5.45 15.17
CA LEU A 130 -16.37 6.16 14.27
C LEU A 130 -15.73 7.44 13.72
N PHE A 131 -15.10 8.24 14.59
CA PHE A 131 -14.39 9.46 14.18
C PHE A 131 -13.26 9.16 13.19
N ILE A 132 -12.38 8.21 13.51
CA ILE A 132 -11.27 7.85 12.62
C ILE A 132 -11.79 7.29 11.29
N PHE A 133 -12.84 6.47 11.32
CA PHE A 133 -13.50 5.96 10.12
C PHE A 133 -14.05 7.09 9.26
N SER A 134 -14.74 8.08 9.86
CA SER A 134 -15.29 9.21 9.12
C SER A 134 -14.23 10.08 8.45
N ILE A 135 -13.07 10.26 9.09
CA ILE A 135 -11.92 10.92 8.46
C ILE A 135 -11.38 10.07 7.30
N GLY A 136 -11.25 8.75 7.50
CA GLY A 136 -10.76 7.84 6.46
C GLY A 136 -11.60 7.88 5.19
N ILE A 137 -12.92 7.76 5.31
CA ILE A 137 -13.83 7.83 4.15
C ILE A 137 -13.81 9.23 3.51
N SER A 138 -13.69 10.30 4.33
CA SER A 138 -13.63 11.67 3.82
C SER A 138 -12.40 11.91 2.96
N ILE A 139 -11.22 11.47 3.39
CA ILE A 139 -10.00 11.67 2.57
C ILE A 139 -10.01 10.79 1.31
N LYS A 140 -10.65 9.60 1.34
CA LYS A 140 -10.81 8.75 0.16
C LYS A 140 -11.76 9.43 -0.84
N VAL A 141 -12.97 9.78 -0.44
CA VAL A 141 -14.02 10.26 -1.35
C VAL A 141 -13.78 11.71 -1.77
N LEU A 142 -13.42 12.60 -0.82
CA LEU A 142 -13.31 14.04 -1.12
C LEU A 142 -11.97 14.42 -1.76
N PHE A 143 -10.91 13.65 -1.57
CA PHE A 143 -9.60 13.96 -2.13
C PHE A 143 -9.17 12.94 -3.18
N ALA A 144 -9.04 11.65 -2.83
CA ALA A 144 -8.49 10.67 -3.75
C ALA A 144 -9.34 10.50 -5.01
N ASP A 145 -10.67 10.35 -4.87
CA ASP A 145 -11.56 10.11 -6.01
C ASP A 145 -11.64 11.34 -6.92
N ASN A 146 -11.80 12.55 -6.34
CA ASN A 146 -11.81 13.78 -7.14
C ASN A 146 -10.48 14.06 -7.84
N ILE A 147 -9.33 13.75 -7.20
CA ILE A 147 -8.04 13.85 -7.87
C ILE A 147 -7.99 12.86 -9.04
N GLY A 148 -8.48 11.62 -8.84
CA GLY A 148 -8.55 10.60 -9.88
C GLY A 148 -9.33 11.07 -11.10
N GLU A 149 -10.58 11.53 -10.89
CA GLU A 149 -11.42 12.08 -11.96
C GLU A 149 -10.72 13.19 -12.76
N PHE A 150 -9.90 14.02 -12.09
CA PHE A 150 -9.19 15.11 -12.73
C PHE A 150 -7.98 14.65 -13.55
N ILE A 151 -7.19 13.67 -13.06
CA ILE A 151 -5.93 13.26 -13.73
C ILE A 151 -6.06 12.08 -14.67
N ASP A 152 -7.08 11.23 -14.53
CA ASP A 152 -7.26 10.04 -15.35
C ASP A 152 -7.34 10.35 -16.86
N PRO A 153 -8.02 11.40 -17.33
CA PRO A 153 -8.00 11.78 -18.75
C PRO A 153 -6.60 12.06 -19.29
N VAL A 154 -5.70 12.64 -18.49
CA VAL A 154 -4.31 12.91 -18.90
C VAL A 154 -3.55 11.61 -19.15
N PHE A 155 -3.66 10.63 -18.25
CA PHE A 155 -3.00 9.33 -18.41
C PHE A 155 -3.63 8.44 -19.45
N LEU A 156 -4.90 8.65 -19.81
CA LEU A 156 -5.58 7.91 -20.89
C LEU A 156 -5.16 8.41 -22.27
N ASN A 157 -4.74 9.67 -22.42
CA ASN A 157 -4.34 10.23 -23.71
C ASN A 157 -3.21 11.26 -23.54
N LEU A 158 -1.99 10.77 -23.28
CA LEU A 158 -0.81 11.61 -23.03
C LEU A 158 -0.47 12.56 -24.19
N GLU A 159 -0.83 12.21 -25.41
CA GLU A 159 -0.53 13.04 -26.61
C GLU A 159 -1.39 14.32 -26.68
N ALA A 160 -2.58 14.31 -26.04
CA ALA A 160 -3.49 15.45 -26.03
C ALA A 160 -3.11 16.56 -25.03
N TYR A 161 -2.13 16.30 -24.16
CA TYR A 161 -1.77 17.18 -23.04
C TYR A 161 -0.33 17.68 -23.15
N ASP A 162 -0.09 18.91 -22.73
CA ASP A 162 1.25 19.47 -22.69
C ASP A 162 2.09 18.89 -21.53
N LEU A 163 3.41 19.19 -21.51
CA LEU A 163 4.31 18.69 -20.49
C LEU A 163 3.95 19.19 -19.08
N ASN A 164 3.44 20.43 -18.94
CA ASN A 164 3.03 20.96 -17.64
C ASN A 164 1.83 20.19 -17.07
N GLU A 165 0.84 19.90 -17.90
CA GLU A 165 -0.34 19.12 -17.52
C GLU A 165 0.05 17.70 -17.10
N LYS A 166 0.96 17.04 -17.84
CA LYS A 166 1.52 15.73 -17.49
C LYS A 166 2.28 15.77 -16.17
N ILE A 167 3.10 16.82 -15.93
CA ILE A 167 3.81 17.02 -14.66
C ILE A 167 2.80 17.27 -13.52
N ILE A 168 1.79 18.09 -13.71
CA ILE A 168 0.71 18.30 -12.74
C ILE A 168 0.05 16.94 -12.41
N ALA A 169 -0.29 16.14 -13.43
CA ALA A 169 -0.96 14.87 -13.25
C ALA A 169 -0.16 13.88 -12.42
N ILE A 170 1.16 13.73 -12.64
CA ILE A 170 1.97 12.80 -11.84
C ILE A 170 2.17 13.28 -10.39
N PHE A 171 2.30 14.58 -10.17
CA PHE A 171 2.36 15.12 -8.81
C PHE A 171 1.02 14.96 -8.06
N LEU A 172 -0.11 15.13 -8.73
CA LEU A 172 -1.42 14.85 -8.18
C LEU A 172 -1.67 13.36 -7.98
N PHE A 173 -1.18 12.49 -8.88
CA PHE A 173 -1.24 11.04 -8.68
C PHE A 173 -0.54 10.60 -7.39
N SER A 174 0.59 11.24 -7.04
CA SER A 174 1.24 10.96 -5.76
C SER A 174 0.33 11.26 -4.55
N GLN A 175 -0.51 12.30 -4.64
CA GLN A 175 -1.48 12.61 -3.60
C GLN A 175 -2.68 11.62 -3.64
N GLN A 176 -3.16 11.29 -4.83
CA GLN A 176 -4.26 10.34 -5.02
C GLN A 176 -3.94 8.99 -4.38
N ILE A 177 -2.79 8.38 -4.72
CA ILE A 177 -2.40 7.06 -4.19
C ILE A 177 -2.21 7.09 -2.67
N PHE A 178 -1.73 8.20 -2.11
CA PHE A 178 -1.61 8.37 -0.68
C PHE A 178 -2.97 8.49 0.01
N PHE A 179 -3.84 9.38 -0.46
CA PHE A 179 -5.14 9.60 0.17
C PHE A 179 -6.07 8.40 0.01
N ASP A 180 -6.04 7.72 -1.13
CA ASP A 180 -6.81 6.50 -1.36
C ASP A 180 -6.41 5.40 -0.37
N PHE A 181 -5.12 5.11 -0.28
CA PHE A 181 -4.65 4.04 0.57
C PHE A 181 -4.67 4.39 2.07
N ASN A 182 -4.30 5.62 2.44
CA ASN A 182 -4.38 6.05 3.83
C ASN A 182 -5.85 6.15 4.30
N GLY A 183 -6.76 6.61 3.44
CA GLY A 183 -8.18 6.62 3.72
C GLY A 183 -8.73 5.24 4.06
N TYR A 184 -8.41 4.25 3.22
CA TYR A 184 -8.77 2.86 3.47
C TYR A 184 -8.15 2.33 4.78
N THR A 185 -6.89 2.62 5.02
CA THR A 185 -6.20 2.23 6.25
C THR A 185 -6.85 2.83 7.49
N LEU A 186 -7.21 4.11 7.47
CA LEU A 186 -7.91 4.77 8.58
C LEU A 186 -9.30 4.17 8.82
N MET A 187 -10.05 3.85 7.74
CA MET A 187 -11.33 3.15 7.88
C MET A 187 -11.13 1.79 8.57
N ALA A 188 -10.14 1.01 8.14
CA ALA A 188 -9.83 -0.30 8.75
C ALA A 188 -9.43 -0.17 10.22
N ILE A 189 -8.59 0.81 10.58
CA ILE A 189 -8.16 1.08 11.96
C ILE A 189 -9.37 1.56 12.79
N GLY A 190 -10.21 2.44 12.25
CA GLY A 190 -11.44 2.89 12.90
C GLY A 190 -12.36 1.73 13.29
N VAL A 191 -12.62 0.82 12.33
CA VAL A 191 -13.38 -0.41 12.59
C VAL A 191 -12.68 -1.30 13.62
N GLY A 192 -11.35 -1.49 13.51
CA GLY A 192 -10.57 -2.24 14.51
C GLY A 192 -10.79 -1.70 15.91
N ILE A 193 -10.68 -0.38 16.10
CA ILE A 193 -10.89 0.27 17.41
C ILE A 193 -12.31 0.04 17.93
N THR A 194 -13.34 0.13 17.09
CA THR A 194 -14.73 -0.15 17.50
C THR A 194 -14.92 -1.59 17.95
N LEU A 195 -14.13 -2.51 17.44
CA LEU A 195 -14.12 -3.93 17.84
C LEU A 195 -13.18 -4.23 19.04
N GLY A 196 -12.49 -3.21 19.59
CA GLY A 196 -11.50 -3.41 20.66
C GLY A 196 -10.17 -3.99 20.18
N ILE A 197 -9.91 -3.95 18.86
CA ILE A 197 -8.70 -4.49 18.22
C ILE A 197 -7.83 -3.33 17.76
N LYS A 198 -6.57 -3.33 18.20
CA LYS A 198 -5.55 -2.35 17.77
C LYS A 198 -4.86 -2.85 16.51
N LEU A 199 -5.04 -2.13 15.41
CA LEU A 199 -4.33 -2.34 14.16
C LEU A 199 -3.11 -1.41 14.07
N PRO A 200 -2.02 -1.85 13.41
CA PRO A 200 -0.85 -0.99 13.18
C PRO A 200 -1.14 0.09 12.14
N GLU A 201 -0.38 1.18 12.21
CA GLU A 201 -0.42 2.25 11.20
C GLU A 201 0.31 1.82 9.93
N ASN A 202 -0.18 2.27 8.77
CA ASN A 202 0.47 2.09 7.48
C ASN A 202 1.23 3.34 7.01
N PHE A 203 0.89 4.51 7.53
CA PHE A 203 1.44 5.78 7.07
C PHE A 203 1.80 6.71 8.24
N ASP A 204 2.99 7.33 8.15
CA ASP A 204 3.46 8.37 9.08
C ASP A 204 4.04 9.54 8.28
N ALA A 205 3.16 10.34 7.65
CA ALA A 205 3.54 11.47 6.81
C ALA A 205 4.70 11.16 5.83
N PRO A 206 4.53 10.20 4.90
CA PRO A 206 5.61 9.67 4.08
C PRO A 206 6.24 10.70 3.13
N TYR A 207 5.48 11.67 2.62
CA TYR A 207 6.01 12.70 1.73
C TYR A 207 6.78 13.81 2.46
N LEU A 208 6.91 13.72 3.77
CA LEU A 208 7.83 14.53 4.59
C LEU A 208 9.12 13.77 4.92
N SER A 209 9.42 12.71 4.21
CA SER A 209 10.63 11.93 4.39
C SER A 209 11.86 12.67 3.86
N GLN A 210 12.99 12.45 4.53
CA GLN A 210 14.25 13.14 4.21
C GLN A 210 15.21 12.29 3.37
N SER A 211 14.81 11.07 3.01
CA SER A 211 15.53 10.13 2.14
C SER A 211 14.58 9.04 1.67
N ILE A 212 14.95 8.28 0.64
CA ILE A 212 14.14 7.14 0.19
C ILE A 212 14.10 6.02 1.24
N SER A 213 15.18 5.84 1.98
CA SER A 213 15.17 4.93 3.14
C SER A 213 14.21 5.37 4.25
N ASP A 214 14.02 6.68 4.46
CA ASP A 214 13.07 7.25 5.44
C ASP A 214 11.63 7.13 4.92
N PHE A 215 11.41 7.33 3.61
CA PHE A 215 10.12 7.12 2.96
C PHE A 215 9.57 5.72 3.20
N TRP A 216 10.35 4.67 2.99
CA TRP A 216 9.92 3.28 3.21
C TRP A 216 9.69 2.89 4.68
N LYS A 217 10.12 3.71 5.63
CA LYS A 217 9.76 3.56 7.05
C LYS A 217 8.40 4.18 7.37
N LYS A 218 7.89 5.04 6.49
CA LYS A 218 6.67 5.84 6.68
C LYS A 218 5.56 5.54 5.67
N TRP A 219 5.91 4.89 4.56
CA TRP A 219 4.99 4.42 3.52
C TRP A 219 4.75 2.93 3.65
N HIS A 220 3.47 2.53 3.66
CA HIS A 220 3.04 1.12 3.75
C HIS A 220 3.87 0.32 4.77
N ILE A 221 3.90 0.84 5.99
CA ILE A 221 4.78 0.41 7.08
C ILE A 221 4.64 -1.09 7.34
N THR A 222 3.41 -1.60 7.27
CA THR A 222 3.14 -3.03 7.55
C THR A 222 3.69 -3.95 6.47
N LEU A 223 3.61 -3.55 5.19
CA LEU A 223 4.26 -4.28 4.09
C LEU A 223 5.78 -4.24 4.23
N SER A 224 6.35 -3.06 4.49
CA SER A 224 7.80 -2.88 4.68
C SER A 224 8.33 -3.75 5.83
N ASN A 225 7.56 -3.84 6.93
CA ASN A 225 7.88 -4.72 8.05
C ASN A 225 7.74 -6.20 7.69
N TRP A 226 6.71 -6.57 6.92
CA TRP A 226 6.54 -7.95 6.45
C TRP A 226 7.71 -8.39 5.58
N ILE A 227 8.08 -7.60 4.57
CA ILE A 227 9.23 -7.86 3.70
C ILE A 227 10.53 -7.93 4.51
N LYS A 228 10.71 -7.03 5.46
CA LYS A 228 11.87 -7.05 6.37
C LYS A 228 11.93 -8.35 7.17
N ASN A 229 10.82 -8.77 7.78
CA ASN A 229 10.79 -9.90 8.70
C ASN A 229 10.86 -11.26 7.98
N TYR A 230 10.22 -11.38 6.82
CA TYR A 230 10.05 -12.65 6.12
C TYR A 230 10.96 -12.82 4.90
N ILE A 231 11.62 -11.75 4.43
CA ILE A 231 12.55 -11.82 3.30
C ILE A 231 13.93 -11.29 3.69
N TYR A 232 14.06 -10.02 4.09
CA TYR A 232 15.35 -9.39 4.34
C TYR A 232 16.13 -10.06 5.49
N ILE A 233 15.51 -10.28 6.64
CA ILE A 233 16.14 -10.91 7.82
C ILE A 233 16.51 -12.37 7.54
N PRO A 234 15.66 -13.23 6.96
CA PRO A 234 16.02 -14.60 6.61
C PRO A 234 17.18 -14.71 5.62
N LEU A 235 17.33 -13.76 4.69
CA LEU A 235 18.48 -13.67 3.77
C LEU A 235 19.80 -13.26 4.46
N GLY A 236 19.77 -13.02 5.78
CA GLY A 236 20.92 -12.61 6.59
C GLY A 236 20.89 -11.15 7.03
N GLY A 237 19.96 -10.33 6.51
CA GLY A 237 19.81 -8.92 6.88
C GLY A 237 21.10 -8.12 6.64
N SER A 238 21.58 -7.42 7.69
CA SER A 238 22.81 -6.62 7.67
C SER A 238 24.03 -7.31 8.29
N ARG A 239 23.90 -8.59 8.68
CA ARG A 239 24.90 -9.29 9.53
C ARG A 239 26.12 -9.80 8.76
N ASN A 240 25.98 -10.07 7.48
CA ASN A 240 26.98 -10.78 6.66
C ASN A 240 27.78 -9.84 5.74
N GLY A 241 28.18 -8.67 6.26
CA GLY A 241 28.99 -7.68 5.54
C GLY A 241 28.18 -6.74 4.65
N THR A 242 28.88 -5.75 4.11
CA THR A 242 28.26 -4.63 3.38
C THR A 242 27.64 -5.07 2.05
N PHE A 243 28.33 -5.91 1.29
CA PHE A 243 27.86 -6.43 0.01
C PHE A 243 26.55 -7.21 0.18
N LYS A 244 26.51 -8.16 1.13
CA LYS A 244 25.33 -8.96 1.40
C LYS A 244 24.16 -8.11 1.87
N ARG A 245 24.40 -7.07 2.70
CA ARG A 245 23.39 -6.11 3.12
C ARG A 245 22.74 -5.41 1.92
N TYR A 246 23.54 -4.94 0.97
CA TYR A 246 23.01 -4.24 -0.21
C TYR A 246 22.28 -5.18 -1.16
N SER A 247 22.80 -6.38 -1.40
CA SER A 247 22.11 -7.42 -2.17
C SER A 247 20.74 -7.76 -1.55
N ASN A 248 20.67 -7.87 -0.22
CA ASN A 248 19.41 -8.16 0.47
C ASN A 248 18.41 -7.00 0.36
N ILE A 249 18.86 -5.73 0.40
CA ILE A 249 18.00 -4.56 0.16
C ILE A 249 17.46 -4.59 -1.27
N PHE A 250 18.33 -4.80 -2.24
CA PHE A 250 17.96 -4.86 -3.66
C PHE A 250 16.92 -5.95 -3.90
N PHE A 251 17.15 -7.16 -3.38
CA PHE A 251 16.21 -8.27 -3.51
C PHE A 251 14.88 -8.03 -2.80
N ALA A 252 14.90 -7.42 -1.61
CA ALA A 252 13.69 -7.07 -0.87
C ALA A 252 12.82 -6.07 -1.64
N MET A 253 13.43 -5.06 -2.27
CA MET A 253 12.72 -4.08 -3.08
C MET A 253 12.21 -4.67 -4.40
N LEU A 254 12.96 -5.57 -5.02
CA LEU A 254 12.52 -6.34 -6.19
C LEU A 254 11.26 -7.14 -5.88
N VAL A 255 11.24 -7.88 -4.76
CA VAL A 255 10.07 -8.64 -4.32
C VAL A 255 8.89 -7.71 -4.02
N SER A 256 9.14 -6.52 -3.45
CA SER A 256 8.10 -5.49 -3.25
C SER A 256 7.48 -5.07 -4.59
N GLY A 257 8.30 -4.82 -5.60
CA GLY A 257 7.79 -4.47 -6.94
C GLY A 257 6.95 -5.58 -7.55
N ILE A 258 7.46 -6.81 -7.58
CA ILE A 258 6.73 -7.97 -8.09
C ILE A 258 5.38 -8.13 -7.38
N TRP A 259 5.32 -7.96 -6.06
CA TRP A 259 4.08 -8.10 -5.31
C TRP A 259 2.99 -7.08 -5.74
N HIS A 260 3.38 -5.86 -6.08
CA HIS A 260 2.43 -4.81 -6.49
C HIS A 260 1.72 -5.16 -7.79
N GLY A 261 2.41 -5.67 -8.81
CA GLY A 261 1.77 -5.95 -10.08
C GLY A 261 2.51 -6.97 -10.96
N ALA A 262 1.76 -7.56 -11.88
CA ALA A 262 2.27 -8.48 -12.89
C ALA A 262 2.65 -7.69 -14.15
N GLY A 263 3.77 -6.98 -14.10
CA GLY A 263 4.29 -6.19 -15.21
C GLY A 263 5.76 -5.82 -15.04
N ILE A 264 6.46 -5.60 -16.15
CA ILE A 264 7.87 -5.19 -16.16
C ILE A 264 8.04 -3.81 -15.49
N ASN A 265 7.05 -2.93 -15.62
CA ASN A 265 7.01 -1.62 -14.98
C ASN A 265 7.12 -1.71 -13.45
N PHE A 266 6.40 -2.64 -12.80
CA PHE A 266 6.49 -2.86 -11.33
C PHE A 266 7.83 -3.44 -10.93
N LEU A 267 8.38 -4.33 -11.75
CA LEU A 267 9.70 -4.90 -11.52
C LEU A 267 10.77 -3.80 -11.57
N ILE A 268 10.73 -2.91 -12.57
CA ILE A 268 11.63 -1.76 -12.70
C ILE A 268 11.41 -0.77 -11.55
N TRP A 269 10.18 -0.49 -11.16
CA TRP A 269 9.87 0.35 -10.01
C TRP A 269 10.56 -0.15 -8.73
N GLY A 270 10.44 -1.45 -8.44
CA GLY A 270 11.10 -2.07 -7.29
C GLY A 270 12.62 -2.01 -7.39
N LEU A 271 13.19 -2.33 -8.57
CA LEU A 271 14.62 -2.25 -8.83
C LEU A 271 15.17 -0.83 -8.60
N LEU A 272 14.52 0.18 -9.17
CA LEU A 272 14.95 1.59 -9.04
C LEU A 272 14.93 2.04 -7.57
N HIS A 273 13.88 1.71 -6.82
CA HIS A 273 13.86 1.97 -5.38
C HIS A 273 15.03 1.31 -4.65
N GLY A 274 15.31 0.04 -4.96
CA GLY A 274 16.44 -0.71 -4.39
C GLY A 274 17.78 -0.05 -4.69
N VAL A 275 18.02 0.30 -5.96
CA VAL A 275 19.25 0.96 -6.43
C VAL A 275 19.42 2.33 -5.76
N ILE A 276 18.37 3.15 -5.71
CA ILE A 276 18.44 4.49 -5.11
C ILE A 276 18.71 4.42 -3.61
N ILE A 277 18.09 3.49 -2.88
CA ILE A 277 18.36 3.27 -1.44
C ILE A 277 19.83 2.92 -1.22
N ILE A 278 20.42 2.07 -2.07
CA ILE A 278 21.82 1.66 -1.98
C ILE A 278 22.72 2.84 -2.32
N PHE A 279 22.42 3.57 -3.39
CA PHE A 279 23.15 4.76 -3.81
C PHE A 279 23.15 5.86 -2.72
N GLU A 280 21.99 6.15 -2.11
CA GLU A 280 21.90 7.05 -0.96
C GLU A 280 22.84 6.64 0.18
N LYS A 281 22.85 5.35 0.52
CA LYS A 281 23.65 4.83 1.65
C LYS A 281 25.15 4.89 1.37
N ILE A 282 25.57 4.69 0.14
CA ILE A 282 26.99 4.68 -0.25
C ILE A 282 27.51 6.10 -0.49
N PHE A 283 26.79 6.90 -1.25
CA PHE A 283 27.31 8.16 -1.80
C PHE A 283 26.67 9.39 -1.18
N LEU A 284 25.36 9.40 -0.96
CA LEU A 284 24.62 10.62 -0.61
C LEU A 284 24.42 10.80 0.90
N PHE A 285 24.62 9.78 1.73
CA PHE A 285 24.29 9.86 3.16
C PHE A 285 24.94 11.06 3.86
N LYS A 286 26.26 11.24 3.67
CA LYS A 286 27.00 12.35 4.28
C LYS A 286 26.61 13.72 3.69
N ILE A 287 26.23 13.76 2.40
CA ILE A 287 25.83 14.97 1.70
C ILE A 287 24.44 15.39 2.19
N LEU A 288 23.51 14.46 2.23
CA LEU A 288 22.14 14.69 2.72
C LEU A 288 22.11 15.26 4.14
N LEU A 289 23.02 14.84 5.02
CA LEU A 289 23.11 15.40 6.38
C LEU A 289 23.52 16.86 6.43
N LYS A 290 24.20 17.39 5.39
CA LYS A 290 24.69 18.78 5.32
C LYS A 290 23.69 19.74 4.71
N ILE A 291 22.72 19.26 3.94
CA ILE A 291 21.72 20.12 3.29
C ILE A 291 20.50 20.36 4.19
N PRO A 292 19.83 21.51 4.05
CA PRO A 292 18.64 21.85 4.81
C PRO A 292 17.52 20.78 4.71
N VAL A 293 16.75 20.62 5.77
CA VAL A 293 15.69 19.59 5.87
C VAL A 293 14.67 19.72 4.73
N PHE A 294 14.26 20.93 4.38
CA PHE A 294 13.27 21.16 3.31
C PHE A 294 13.76 20.67 1.95
N LEU A 295 15.06 20.85 1.63
CA LEU A 295 15.65 20.33 0.39
C LEU A 295 15.75 18.79 0.38
N ARG A 296 15.98 18.17 1.53
CA ARG A 296 15.94 16.69 1.66
C ARG A 296 14.53 16.14 1.44
N ILE A 297 13.52 16.83 1.97
CA ILE A 297 12.12 16.48 1.77
C ILE A 297 11.76 16.63 0.29
N PHE A 298 12.12 17.75 -0.33
CA PHE A 298 11.89 17.97 -1.76
C PHE A 298 12.56 16.88 -2.62
N TYR A 299 13.84 16.58 -2.36
CA TYR A 299 14.58 15.51 -3.02
C TYR A 299 13.86 14.16 -2.93
N SER A 300 13.51 13.76 -1.72
CA SER A 300 12.84 12.47 -1.49
C SER A 300 11.47 12.42 -2.17
N TYR A 301 10.66 13.47 -2.02
CA TYR A 301 9.34 13.57 -2.64
C TYR A 301 9.42 13.55 -4.17
N PHE A 302 10.34 14.33 -4.75
CA PHE A 302 10.54 14.38 -6.20
C PHE A 302 10.90 13.02 -6.78
N ILE A 303 11.87 12.30 -6.19
CA ILE A 303 12.26 10.96 -6.64
C ILE A 303 11.09 9.99 -6.54
N VAL A 304 10.40 9.93 -5.40
CA VAL A 304 9.26 9.03 -5.22
C VAL A 304 8.16 9.33 -6.22
N THR A 305 7.83 10.61 -6.44
CA THR A 305 6.82 11.01 -7.42
C THR A 305 7.22 10.62 -8.85
N THR A 306 8.48 10.79 -9.22
CA THR A 306 8.98 10.33 -10.52
C THR A 306 8.88 8.80 -10.66
N LEU A 307 9.16 8.05 -9.60
CA LEU A 307 9.04 6.59 -9.64
C LEU A 307 7.57 6.12 -9.71
N TRP A 308 6.61 6.92 -9.25
CA TRP A 308 5.19 6.62 -9.44
C TRP A 308 4.76 6.57 -10.91
N LEU A 309 5.54 7.12 -11.86
CA LEU A 309 5.28 6.94 -13.30
C LEU A 309 5.26 5.45 -13.69
N PHE A 310 6.25 4.69 -13.22
CA PHE A 310 6.30 3.25 -13.48
C PHE A 310 5.18 2.47 -12.78
N PHE A 311 4.56 3.06 -11.79
CA PHE A 311 3.41 2.47 -11.10
C PHE A 311 2.10 2.80 -11.82
N ARG A 312 1.98 3.99 -12.42
CA ARG A 312 0.78 4.46 -13.10
C ARG A 312 0.70 4.02 -14.56
N ILE A 313 1.82 4.00 -15.27
CA ILE A 313 1.91 3.71 -16.71
C ILE A 313 2.51 2.33 -16.90
N ASN A 314 1.76 1.45 -17.57
CA ASN A 314 2.17 0.05 -17.75
C ASN A 314 3.09 -0.14 -18.97
N ASP A 315 3.00 0.74 -19.98
CA ASP A 315 3.73 0.63 -21.22
C ASP A 315 4.93 1.61 -21.25
N PHE A 316 6.10 1.14 -21.69
CA PHE A 316 7.29 1.97 -21.84
C PHE A 316 7.18 3.02 -22.93
N ASP A 317 6.46 2.75 -24.00
CA ASP A 317 6.25 3.71 -25.06
C ASP A 317 5.35 4.87 -24.58
N GLU A 318 4.36 4.57 -23.74
CA GLU A 318 3.58 5.61 -23.04
C GLU A 318 4.44 6.42 -22.03
N ILE A 319 5.42 5.79 -21.35
CA ILE A 319 6.37 6.53 -20.50
C ILE A 319 7.23 7.49 -21.35
N LYS A 320 7.65 7.11 -22.56
CA LYS A 320 8.36 8.03 -23.48
C LYS A 320 7.47 9.20 -23.88
N LYS A 321 6.21 8.93 -24.29
CA LYS A 321 5.22 9.97 -24.61
C LYS A 321 4.96 10.94 -23.46
N PHE A 322 5.07 10.49 -22.23
CA PHE A 322 4.97 11.37 -21.06
C PHE A 322 6.00 12.50 -21.08
N PHE A 323 7.23 12.21 -21.54
CA PHE A 323 8.32 13.20 -21.61
C PHE A 323 8.39 13.95 -22.94
N GLU A 324 7.57 13.64 -23.93
CA GLU A 324 7.49 14.40 -25.18
C GLU A 324 6.95 15.80 -24.93
N ILE A 325 7.68 16.80 -25.47
CA ILE A 325 7.32 18.22 -25.36
C ILE A 325 6.43 18.57 -26.55
N ASN A 326 5.13 18.56 -26.30
CA ASN A 326 4.15 19.05 -27.26
C ASN A 326 3.86 20.51 -26.90
N ASP A 327 4.30 21.47 -27.69
CA ASP A 327 4.15 22.92 -27.54
C ASP A 327 3.67 23.48 -26.18
N GLY A 328 4.46 24.31 -25.55
CA GLY A 328 4.08 24.97 -24.29
C GLY A 328 5.24 25.64 -23.57
N SER A 329 4.95 26.63 -22.75
CA SER A 329 5.92 27.23 -21.84
C SER A 329 6.32 26.19 -20.77
N ILE A 330 7.61 26.05 -20.50
CA ILE A 330 8.16 25.10 -19.49
C ILE A 330 7.65 25.39 -18.07
N LEU A 331 7.09 26.56 -17.81
CA LEU A 331 6.53 26.96 -16.51
C LEU A 331 5.18 27.66 -16.70
N SER A 332 4.09 26.93 -16.51
CA SER A 332 2.76 27.54 -16.44
C SER A 332 2.43 28.01 -15.02
N LEU A 333 1.59 29.03 -14.90
CA LEU A 333 1.06 29.48 -13.59
C LEU A 333 0.32 28.35 -12.86
N ASN A 334 -0.41 27.51 -13.61
CA ASN A 334 -1.13 26.37 -13.06
C ASN A 334 -0.18 25.34 -12.42
N LEU A 335 0.97 25.09 -13.03
CA LEU A 335 1.99 24.21 -12.44
C LEU A 335 2.50 24.77 -11.11
N VAL A 336 2.83 26.05 -11.06
CA VAL A 336 3.32 26.71 -9.83
C VAL A 336 2.26 26.63 -8.72
N ILE A 337 1.00 26.97 -9.02
CA ILE A 337 -0.10 26.89 -8.05
C ILE A 337 -0.28 25.46 -7.55
N THR A 338 -0.27 24.50 -8.46
CA THR A 338 -0.42 23.07 -8.09
C THR A 338 0.71 22.60 -7.18
N LEU A 339 1.95 22.96 -7.47
CA LEU A 339 3.09 22.61 -6.61
C LEU A 339 2.97 23.23 -5.22
N LEU A 340 2.48 24.47 -5.10
CA LEU A 340 2.22 25.11 -3.81
C LEU A 340 1.11 24.38 -3.03
N VAL A 341 0.01 24.01 -3.70
CA VAL A 341 -1.07 23.19 -3.09
C VAL A 341 -0.52 21.86 -2.59
N ILE A 342 0.30 21.17 -3.38
CA ILE A 342 0.91 19.91 -3.02
C ILE A 342 1.83 20.06 -1.79
N LEU A 343 2.58 21.13 -1.66
CA LEU A 343 3.38 21.39 -0.45
C LEU A 343 2.50 21.49 0.80
N ILE A 344 1.34 22.14 0.69
CA ILE A 344 0.35 22.23 1.78
C ILE A 344 -0.21 20.85 2.08
N LEU A 345 -0.57 20.06 1.07
CA LEU A 345 -1.09 18.71 1.23
C LEU A 345 -0.04 17.79 1.88
N ASN A 346 1.22 17.86 1.46
CA ASN A 346 2.30 17.08 2.08
C ASN A 346 2.48 17.45 3.57
N TRP A 347 2.44 18.75 3.89
CA TRP A 347 2.53 19.19 5.28
C TRP A 347 1.33 18.72 6.11
N SER A 348 0.13 18.71 5.53
CA SER A 348 -1.10 18.29 6.19
C SER A 348 -1.13 16.79 6.56
N GLN A 349 -0.30 15.96 5.93
CA GLN A 349 -0.22 14.52 6.23
C GLN A 349 0.05 14.23 7.72
N LYS A 350 0.75 15.12 8.43
CA LYS A 350 0.99 14.98 9.87
C LYS A 350 -0.32 14.92 10.67
N PHE A 351 -1.32 15.72 10.26
CA PHE A 351 -2.57 15.86 11.00
C PHE A 351 -3.52 14.67 10.82
N ILE A 352 -3.29 13.85 9.80
CA ILE A 352 -4.08 12.64 9.53
C ILE A 352 -3.40 11.34 9.98
N THR A 353 -2.29 11.43 10.74
CA THR A 353 -1.73 10.27 11.44
C THR A 353 -2.59 9.88 12.64
N ILE A 354 -2.63 8.62 12.99
CA ILE A 354 -3.42 8.12 14.14
C ILE A 354 -3.06 8.84 15.45
N LYS A 355 -1.79 9.18 15.60
CA LYS A 355 -1.33 9.95 16.77
C LYS A 355 -2.05 11.30 16.88
N TYR A 356 -2.06 12.10 15.81
CA TYR A 356 -2.70 13.41 15.82
C TYR A 356 -4.23 13.31 15.87
N LEU A 357 -4.83 12.38 15.14
CA LEU A 357 -6.27 12.14 15.20
C LEU A 357 -6.72 11.74 16.61
N THR A 358 -5.94 10.92 17.31
CA THR A 358 -6.22 10.56 18.71
C THR A 358 -6.10 11.76 19.65
N LEU A 359 -5.05 12.59 19.50
CA LEU A 359 -4.89 13.81 20.30
C LEU A 359 -6.04 14.79 20.05
N PHE A 360 -6.47 14.93 18.81
CA PHE A 360 -7.59 15.79 18.43
C PHE A 360 -8.91 15.27 19.02
N PHE A 361 -9.20 13.97 18.88
CA PHE A 361 -10.36 13.32 19.47
C PHE A 361 -10.46 13.56 20.99
N ASN A 362 -9.34 13.46 21.70
CA ASN A 362 -9.33 13.64 23.15
C ASN A 362 -9.57 15.10 23.61
N ARG A 363 -9.39 16.08 22.70
CA ARG A 363 -9.56 17.52 22.99
C ARG A 363 -10.96 18.03 22.65
N ILE A 364 -11.68 17.35 21.75
CA ILE A 364 -13.00 17.80 21.31
C ILE A 364 -14.10 17.21 22.17
N ASN A 365 -15.17 18.00 22.35
CA ASN A 365 -16.37 17.54 23.02
C ASN A 365 -17.03 16.41 22.21
N LYS A 366 -17.30 15.30 22.87
CA LYS A 366 -17.89 14.10 22.25
C LYS A 366 -19.28 14.36 21.65
N PHE A 367 -20.03 15.31 22.17
CA PHE A 367 -21.32 15.74 21.60
C PHE A 367 -21.19 16.38 20.21
N ILE A 368 -20.01 16.91 19.87
CA ILE A 368 -19.73 17.48 18.54
C ILE A 368 -19.21 16.37 17.61
N ILE A 369 -18.42 15.45 18.11
CA ILE A 369 -17.77 14.40 17.31
C ILE A 369 -18.80 13.51 16.60
N VAL A 370 -19.84 13.06 17.33
CA VAL A 370 -20.83 12.12 16.78
C VAL A 370 -21.58 12.73 15.59
N PRO A 371 -22.25 13.89 15.71
CA PRO A 371 -22.97 14.46 14.58
C PRO A 371 -22.04 14.85 13.43
N THR A 372 -20.84 15.37 13.70
CA THR A 372 -19.90 15.71 12.63
C THR A 372 -19.41 14.45 11.88
N SER A 373 -19.12 13.35 12.57
CA SER A 373 -18.75 12.09 11.94
C SER A 373 -19.86 11.52 11.06
N ILE A 374 -21.11 11.57 11.55
CA ILE A 374 -22.30 11.11 10.79
C ILE A 374 -22.51 12.00 9.56
N ILE A 375 -22.40 13.32 9.72
CA ILE A 375 -22.56 14.27 8.60
C ILE A 375 -21.46 14.01 7.55
N LEU A 376 -20.20 13.83 7.95
CA LEU A 376 -19.10 13.53 7.03
C LEU A 376 -19.35 12.25 6.24
N ILE A 377 -19.76 11.17 6.92
CA ILE A 377 -20.10 9.90 6.25
C ILE A 377 -21.26 10.10 5.27
N PHE A 378 -22.32 10.80 5.69
CA PHE A 378 -23.48 11.06 4.83
C PHE A 378 -23.08 11.88 3.60
N VAL A 379 -22.31 12.95 3.77
CA VAL A 379 -21.79 13.77 2.66
C VAL A 379 -20.98 12.91 1.69
N CYS A 380 -20.09 12.04 2.19
CA CYS A 380 -19.33 11.13 1.34
C CYS A 380 -20.24 10.18 0.54
N ILE A 381 -21.27 9.61 1.17
CA ILE A 381 -22.23 8.73 0.48
C ILE A 381 -22.97 9.48 -0.64
N VAL A 382 -23.40 10.73 -0.37
CA VAL A 382 -24.10 11.56 -1.37
C VAL A 382 -23.19 11.93 -2.53
N ILE A 383 -21.94 12.34 -2.25
CA ILE A 383 -20.97 12.76 -3.27
C ILE A 383 -20.55 11.59 -4.14
N SER A 384 -20.35 10.41 -3.56
CA SER A 384 -19.96 9.21 -4.32
C SER A 384 -21.05 8.71 -5.28
N LYS A 385 -22.26 9.27 -5.25
CA LYS A 385 -23.42 8.88 -6.08
C LYS A 385 -23.69 7.37 -6.09
N GLY A 386 -23.24 6.65 -5.07
CA GLY A 386 -23.31 5.20 -5.00
C GLY A 386 -22.29 4.45 -5.92
N THR A 387 -21.47 5.17 -6.66
CA THR A 387 -20.36 4.65 -7.44
C THR A 387 -19.06 5.05 -6.72
N SER A 388 -18.51 4.18 -5.89
CA SER A 388 -17.15 4.40 -5.41
C SER A 388 -16.18 3.99 -6.51
N GLU A 389 -15.23 4.85 -6.84
CA GLU A 389 -14.08 4.42 -7.62
C GLU A 389 -13.41 3.23 -6.91
N LYS A 390 -13.02 2.23 -7.72
CA LYS A 390 -12.31 1.07 -7.18
C LYS A 390 -11.04 1.56 -6.49
N PHE A 391 -10.75 0.98 -5.35
CA PHE A 391 -9.47 1.21 -4.68
C PHE A 391 -8.32 1.01 -5.66
N ILE A 392 -7.39 1.96 -5.72
CA ILE A 392 -6.37 2.03 -6.78
C ILE A 392 -5.53 0.74 -6.88
N TYR A 393 -5.28 0.07 -5.76
CA TYR A 393 -4.57 -1.22 -5.71
C TYR A 393 -5.37 -2.42 -6.27
N PHE A 394 -6.63 -2.27 -6.64
CA PHE A 394 -7.39 -3.31 -7.34
C PHE A 394 -7.12 -3.30 -8.85
N ASN A 395 -6.52 -2.25 -9.34
CA ASN A 395 -6.19 -2.11 -10.77
C ASN A 395 -4.83 -2.74 -11.12
N PHE A 396 -4.09 -3.27 -10.13
CA PHE A 396 -2.74 -3.82 -10.29
C PHE A 396 -2.64 -5.31 -10.02
#